data_cb2e33a5a24333715bff46498c95fef5
#
_entry.id   cb2e33a5a24333715bff46498c95fef5
#
_cell.length_a   1.000
_cell.length_b   1.000
_cell.length_c   1.000
_cell.angle_alpha   90.00
_cell.angle_beta   90.00
_cell.angle_gamma   90.00
#
_symmetry.space_group_name_H-M   'P 1'
#
loop_
_entity.id
_entity.type
_entity.pdbx_description
1 polymer ?
#
loop_
_entity_poly.entity_id
_entity_poly.type
_entity_poly.pdbx_seq_one_letter_code
_entity_poly.pdbx_strand_id
1 'polypeptide(L)'
;MKPLIIIGAGLAGWTTIREFRKLDATTPIILVTADNGDFYAKPSLSNAFAQKRTPDQLVSTPAAKMVDTSNVTLMAHSSVVALDTAAKTVTVTSSGNAQTLAYNQLVLATGAQPIRVPVAGNAAGQVQSINTLDDFRSFYSALGPHEDGADSSEIDSKTVIIMGAGLIGCEFANDLVHGGHRVVVVDPSDRPLSALLPLATGQQLQTALSALGIQWHFGTTVQAVDAAGAQLRVTLANGHTQAADAVLSAIGLRANTALAADAGITCERGIVVDTLLQTSAEAVYALGDCAQYASAGQRTLPYVMPIMNAARALAATLAGTPTPLTFPLMPVAIKTPALPIVVSPPNPGQLGDWAADAADETLVGNVWRFVDSEQAVRGFVLTGKQTARRMELSKVTLA
;
A
#
# COMPACT_ATOMS: atom_id res chain seq x y z
N MET A 1 -9.80 -34.09 -6.71
CA MET A 1 -9.48 -32.93 -7.58
C MET A 1 -8.36 -32.15 -6.93
N LYS A 2 -7.32 -31.73 -7.68
CA LYS A 2 -6.27 -30.87 -7.11
C LYS A 2 -6.86 -29.47 -6.83
N PRO A 3 -6.48 -28.81 -5.71
CA PRO A 3 -7.04 -27.53 -5.31
C PRO A 3 -6.56 -26.36 -6.16
N LEU A 4 -7.30 -25.24 -6.09
CA LEU A 4 -6.78 -23.91 -6.33
C LEU A 4 -5.98 -23.50 -5.08
N ILE A 5 -4.70 -23.19 -5.23
CA ILE A 5 -3.89 -22.66 -4.12
C ILE A 5 -3.71 -21.14 -4.31
N ILE A 6 -3.89 -20.38 -3.23
CA ILE A 6 -3.66 -18.93 -3.19
C ILE A 6 -2.63 -18.64 -2.12
N ILE A 7 -1.59 -17.89 -2.47
CA ILE A 7 -0.52 -17.50 -1.54
C ILE A 7 -0.68 -16.03 -1.18
N GLY A 8 -1.04 -15.77 0.07
CA GLY A 8 -1.25 -14.44 0.65
C GLY A 8 -2.72 -14.14 0.95
N ALA A 9 -3.03 -13.88 2.23
CA ALA A 9 -4.37 -13.58 2.76
C ALA A 9 -4.69 -12.07 2.82
N GLY A 10 -3.97 -11.25 2.07
CA GLY A 10 -4.28 -9.83 1.95
C GLY A 10 -5.53 -9.56 1.11
N LEU A 11 -5.78 -8.27 0.81
CA LEU A 11 -6.91 -7.84 0.00
C LEU A 11 -7.02 -8.60 -1.33
N ALA A 12 -5.88 -8.86 -2.00
CA ALA A 12 -5.84 -9.55 -3.28
C ALA A 12 -6.32 -11.01 -3.15
N GLY A 13 -5.75 -11.77 -2.21
CA GLY A 13 -6.10 -13.18 -2.02
C GLY A 13 -7.56 -13.37 -1.60
N TRP A 14 -7.99 -12.70 -0.54
CA TRP A 14 -9.37 -12.82 -0.07
C TRP A 14 -10.41 -12.31 -1.08
N THR A 15 -10.10 -11.24 -1.82
CA THR A 15 -11.04 -10.76 -2.84
C THR A 15 -11.15 -11.76 -3.98
N THR A 16 -10.03 -12.34 -4.43
CA THR A 16 -10.05 -13.38 -5.46
C THR A 16 -10.89 -14.58 -5.04
N ILE A 17 -10.74 -15.05 -3.81
CA ILE A 17 -11.56 -16.15 -3.26
C ILE A 17 -13.04 -15.80 -3.28
N ARG A 18 -13.41 -14.62 -2.77
CA ARG A 18 -14.80 -14.19 -2.71
C ARG A 18 -15.43 -14.04 -4.10
N GLU A 19 -14.71 -13.49 -5.06
CA GLU A 19 -15.19 -13.38 -6.45
C GLU A 19 -15.28 -14.76 -7.11
N PHE A 20 -14.30 -15.63 -6.89
CA PHE A 20 -14.31 -17.00 -7.42
C PHE A 20 -15.48 -17.83 -6.87
N ARG A 21 -15.77 -17.73 -5.58
CA ARG A 21 -16.89 -18.47 -4.95
C ARG A 21 -18.27 -18.07 -5.46
N LYS A 22 -18.43 -16.90 -6.06
CA LYS A 22 -19.68 -16.53 -6.76
C LYS A 22 -19.88 -17.33 -8.06
N LEU A 23 -18.80 -17.88 -8.62
CA LEU A 23 -18.77 -18.60 -9.89
C LEU A 23 -18.61 -20.12 -9.72
N ASP A 24 -17.86 -20.53 -8.72
CA ASP A 24 -17.60 -21.92 -8.38
C ASP A 24 -17.62 -22.14 -6.86
N ALA A 25 -18.67 -22.83 -6.39
CA ALA A 25 -18.85 -23.10 -4.98
C ALA A 25 -18.12 -24.37 -4.50
N THR A 26 -17.60 -25.21 -5.40
CA THR A 26 -17.19 -26.60 -5.11
C THR A 26 -15.70 -26.87 -5.20
N THR A 27 -14.99 -26.19 -6.07
CA THR A 27 -13.53 -26.38 -6.21
C THR A 27 -12.82 -26.17 -4.88
N PRO A 28 -12.00 -27.15 -4.41
CA PRO A 28 -11.24 -26.98 -3.18
C PRO A 28 -10.26 -25.81 -3.30
N ILE A 29 -10.26 -24.93 -2.28
CA ILE A 29 -9.31 -23.81 -2.19
C ILE A 29 -8.45 -23.99 -0.95
N ILE A 30 -7.14 -23.82 -1.11
CA ILE A 30 -6.19 -23.68 0.00
C ILE A 30 -5.61 -22.26 -0.05
N LEU A 31 -5.75 -21.54 1.05
CA LEU A 31 -5.14 -20.23 1.24
C LEU A 31 -3.97 -20.35 2.20
N VAL A 32 -2.77 -20.01 1.76
CA VAL A 32 -1.55 -20.03 2.59
C VAL A 32 -1.13 -18.62 2.92
N THR A 33 -0.90 -18.34 4.21
CA THR A 33 -0.46 -17.01 4.66
C THR A 33 0.48 -17.10 5.85
N ALA A 34 1.44 -16.16 5.91
CA ALA A 34 2.42 -16.09 7.00
C ALA A 34 1.82 -15.50 8.30
N ASP A 35 0.75 -14.71 8.18
CA ASP A 35 -0.01 -14.14 9.30
C ASP A 35 -1.17 -15.06 9.74
N ASN A 36 -2.06 -14.55 10.58
CA ASN A 36 -3.24 -15.28 11.06
C ASN A 36 -4.39 -15.35 10.04
N GLY A 37 -4.30 -14.63 8.91
CA GLY A 37 -5.30 -14.62 7.86
C GLY A 37 -6.50 -13.70 8.08
N ASP A 38 -6.49 -12.85 9.09
CA ASP A 38 -7.55 -11.86 9.30
C ASP A 38 -7.67 -10.89 8.12
N PHE A 39 -8.91 -10.55 7.79
CA PHE A 39 -9.17 -9.57 6.73
C PHE A 39 -9.26 -8.17 7.31
N TYR A 40 -8.39 -7.29 6.82
CA TYR A 40 -8.39 -5.86 7.13
C TYR A 40 -8.04 -5.03 5.90
N ALA A 41 -8.47 -3.77 5.91
CA ALA A 41 -8.12 -2.82 4.86
C ALA A 41 -6.77 -2.17 5.17
N LYS A 42 -5.70 -2.56 4.48
CA LYS A 42 -4.36 -1.98 4.66
C LYS A 42 -4.36 -0.43 4.69
N PRO A 43 -5.15 0.29 3.86
CA PRO A 43 -5.26 1.74 3.97
C PRO A 43 -5.80 2.27 5.30
N SER A 44 -6.45 1.45 6.13
CA SER A 44 -6.92 1.90 7.45
C SER A 44 -5.80 2.05 8.48
N LEU A 45 -4.62 1.46 8.24
CA LEU A 45 -3.47 1.55 9.13
C LEU A 45 -2.96 2.99 9.29
N SER A 46 -3.04 3.82 8.25
CA SER A 46 -2.64 5.23 8.28
C SER A 46 -3.82 6.18 8.55
N ASN A 47 -4.81 5.72 9.30
CA ASN A 47 -5.97 6.49 9.76
C ASN A 47 -6.49 6.02 11.13
N ALA A 48 -5.69 5.24 11.85
CA ALA A 48 -6.09 4.58 13.07
C ALA A 48 -5.93 5.49 14.30
N PHE A 49 -4.86 6.28 14.34
CA PHE A 49 -4.56 7.18 15.45
C PHE A 49 -5.61 8.31 15.55
N ALA A 50 -5.93 8.96 14.43
CA ALA A 50 -6.97 9.99 14.36
C ALA A 50 -8.35 9.47 14.77
N GLN A 51 -8.64 8.20 14.47
CA GLN A 51 -9.90 7.53 14.83
C GLN A 51 -9.84 6.86 16.21
N LYS A 52 -8.74 6.94 16.93
CA LYS A 52 -8.50 6.28 18.23
C LYS A 52 -8.79 4.78 18.18
N ARG A 53 -8.45 4.11 17.06
CA ARG A 53 -8.68 2.67 16.88
C ARG A 53 -7.45 1.88 17.29
N THR A 54 -7.68 0.86 18.10
CA THR A 54 -6.65 -0.13 18.44
C THR A 54 -6.37 -1.05 17.24
N PRO A 55 -5.22 -1.75 17.21
CA PRO A 55 -4.92 -2.71 16.16
C PRO A 55 -6.00 -3.78 15.95
N ASP A 56 -6.62 -4.26 17.02
CA ASP A 56 -7.66 -5.29 16.94
C ASP A 56 -8.96 -4.75 16.33
N GLN A 57 -9.28 -3.48 16.55
CA GLN A 57 -10.43 -2.81 15.93
C GLN A 57 -10.24 -2.55 14.42
N LEU A 58 -9.04 -2.73 13.87
CA LEU A 58 -8.78 -2.61 12.44
C LEU A 58 -9.13 -3.90 11.67
N VAL A 59 -9.28 -5.04 12.36
CA VAL A 59 -9.74 -6.28 11.76
C VAL A 59 -11.19 -6.12 11.32
N SER A 60 -11.43 -6.12 10.01
CA SER A 60 -12.77 -5.99 9.44
C SER A 60 -13.55 -7.30 9.53
N THR A 61 -12.87 -8.43 9.35
CA THR A 61 -13.48 -9.76 9.46
C THR A 61 -12.41 -10.76 9.93
N PRO A 62 -12.63 -11.45 11.07
CA PRO A 62 -11.74 -12.48 11.53
C PRO A 62 -11.58 -13.63 10.53
N ALA A 63 -10.39 -14.24 10.48
CA ALA A 63 -10.05 -15.33 9.58
C ALA A 63 -11.04 -16.50 9.66
N ALA A 64 -11.46 -16.88 10.85
CA ALA A 64 -12.43 -17.97 11.06
C ALA A 64 -13.74 -17.71 10.29
N LYS A 65 -14.28 -16.48 10.36
CA LYS A 65 -15.50 -16.09 9.64
C LYS A 65 -15.28 -16.06 8.12
N MET A 66 -14.08 -15.63 7.67
CA MET A 66 -13.73 -15.65 6.24
C MET A 66 -13.66 -17.09 5.71
N VAL A 67 -13.07 -18.00 6.47
CA VAL A 67 -12.98 -19.43 6.16
C VAL A 67 -14.38 -20.05 6.00
N ASP A 68 -15.24 -19.86 7.00
CA ASP A 68 -16.60 -20.41 7.01
C ASP A 68 -17.41 -19.91 5.81
N THR A 69 -17.41 -18.61 5.58
CA THR A 69 -18.22 -17.99 4.52
C THR A 69 -17.71 -18.27 3.12
N SER A 70 -16.43 -18.60 2.97
CA SER A 70 -15.79 -18.81 1.66
C SER A 70 -15.47 -20.27 1.36
N ASN A 71 -15.74 -21.20 2.29
CA ASN A 71 -15.43 -22.62 2.16
C ASN A 71 -13.97 -22.87 1.70
N VAL A 72 -13.01 -22.41 2.52
CA VAL A 72 -11.57 -22.41 2.24
C VAL A 72 -10.82 -23.16 3.32
N THR A 73 -9.80 -23.92 2.95
CA THR A 73 -8.80 -24.42 3.91
C THR A 73 -7.74 -23.33 4.11
N LEU A 74 -7.67 -22.75 5.30
CA LEU A 74 -6.67 -21.75 5.65
C LEU A 74 -5.46 -22.43 6.31
N MET A 75 -4.28 -22.15 5.78
CA MET A 75 -2.98 -22.47 6.39
C MET A 75 -2.36 -21.16 6.89
N ALA A 76 -2.82 -20.74 8.07
CA ALA A 76 -2.27 -19.58 8.78
C ALA A 76 -0.87 -19.88 9.34
N HIS A 77 -0.10 -18.82 9.63
CA HIS A 77 1.28 -18.91 10.16
C HIS A 77 2.15 -19.87 9.36
N SER A 78 1.96 -19.88 8.04
CA SER A 78 2.59 -20.80 7.11
C SER A 78 3.23 -20.04 5.95
N SER A 79 4.45 -20.40 5.60
CA SER A 79 5.21 -19.77 4.52
C SER A 79 5.41 -20.73 3.36
N VAL A 80 5.17 -20.28 2.16
CA VAL A 80 5.59 -21.01 0.96
C VAL A 80 7.06 -20.72 0.69
N VAL A 81 7.88 -21.76 0.73
CA VAL A 81 9.35 -21.65 0.62
C VAL A 81 9.90 -22.11 -0.72
N ALA A 82 9.11 -22.86 -1.50
CA ALA A 82 9.48 -23.28 -2.85
C ALA A 82 8.25 -23.49 -3.72
N LEU A 83 8.42 -23.26 -5.02
CA LEU A 83 7.44 -23.50 -6.06
C LEU A 83 8.10 -24.31 -7.18
N ASP A 84 7.54 -25.45 -7.51
CA ASP A 84 7.91 -26.24 -8.70
C ASP A 84 6.77 -26.13 -9.73
N THR A 85 7.02 -25.34 -10.77
CA THR A 85 6.03 -25.06 -11.83
C THR A 85 5.83 -26.27 -12.76
N ALA A 86 6.86 -27.13 -12.92
CA ALA A 86 6.78 -28.30 -13.79
C ALA A 86 6.00 -29.44 -13.10
N ALA A 87 6.26 -29.69 -11.82
CA ALA A 87 5.53 -30.67 -11.01
C ALA A 87 4.14 -30.16 -10.56
N LYS A 88 3.88 -28.87 -10.69
CA LYS A 88 2.70 -28.15 -10.16
C LYS A 88 2.53 -28.39 -8.66
N THR A 89 3.58 -28.08 -7.89
CA THR A 89 3.61 -28.20 -6.44
C THR A 89 4.18 -26.97 -5.75
N VAL A 90 3.74 -26.75 -4.50
CA VAL A 90 4.32 -25.75 -3.58
C VAL A 90 4.78 -26.46 -2.31
N THR A 91 5.92 -26.05 -1.77
CA THR A 91 6.39 -26.49 -0.46
C THR A 91 6.03 -25.43 0.58
N VAL A 92 5.23 -25.83 1.56
CA VAL A 92 4.75 -24.99 2.66
C VAL A 92 5.44 -25.42 3.95
N THR A 93 5.93 -24.46 4.72
CA THR A 93 6.47 -24.67 6.06
C THR A 93 5.56 -24.04 7.11
N SER A 94 5.27 -24.78 8.17
CA SER A 94 4.52 -24.32 9.32
C SER A 94 5.10 -24.93 10.58
N SER A 95 5.43 -24.15 11.60
CA SER A 95 6.00 -24.62 12.87
C SER A 95 7.19 -25.58 12.71
N GLY A 96 8.06 -25.31 11.71
CA GLY A 96 9.24 -26.12 11.42
C GLY A 96 8.99 -27.39 10.58
N ASN A 97 7.75 -27.74 10.28
CA ASN A 97 7.39 -28.85 9.43
C ASN A 97 7.18 -28.38 7.98
N ALA A 98 7.74 -29.13 7.02
CA ALA A 98 7.55 -28.89 5.61
C ALA A 98 6.58 -29.91 5.02
N GLN A 99 5.67 -29.45 4.14
CA GLN A 99 4.80 -30.31 3.35
C GLN A 99 4.72 -29.81 1.92
N THR A 100 4.56 -30.75 0.99
CA THR A 100 4.38 -30.42 -0.43
C THR A 100 2.92 -30.59 -0.82
N LEU A 101 2.34 -29.55 -1.42
CA LEU A 101 0.95 -29.51 -1.89
C LEU A 101 0.94 -29.43 -3.41
N ALA A 102 0.18 -30.31 -4.05
CA ALA A 102 -0.05 -30.21 -5.50
C ALA A 102 -1.24 -29.31 -5.78
N TYR A 103 -1.15 -28.49 -6.85
CA TYR A 103 -2.21 -27.59 -7.27
C TYR A 103 -2.72 -27.90 -8.69
N ASN A 104 -3.96 -27.50 -8.96
CA ASN A 104 -4.49 -27.38 -10.33
C ASN A 104 -4.16 -26.01 -10.91
N GLN A 105 -4.40 -24.96 -10.12
CA GLN A 105 -4.09 -23.58 -10.42
C GLN A 105 -3.48 -22.92 -9.19
N LEU A 106 -2.56 -21.98 -9.41
CA LEU A 106 -1.86 -21.26 -8.35
C LEU A 106 -2.02 -19.76 -8.55
N VAL A 107 -2.33 -19.03 -7.47
CA VAL A 107 -2.38 -17.56 -7.46
C VAL A 107 -1.34 -17.01 -6.49
N LEU A 108 -0.43 -16.19 -7.00
CA LEU A 108 0.54 -15.44 -6.22
C LEU A 108 -0.08 -14.08 -5.86
N ALA A 109 -0.44 -13.91 -4.59
CA ALA A 109 -0.96 -12.68 -4.00
C ALA A 109 -0.04 -12.20 -2.88
N THR A 110 1.28 -12.32 -3.10
CA THR A 110 2.35 -12.14 -2.11
C THR A 110 2.58 -10.68 -1.70
N GLY A 111 1.91 -9.74 -2.36
CA GLY A 111 1.94 -8.32 -2.01
C GLY A 111 3.30 -7.66 -2.25
N ALA A 112 3.65 -6.71 -1.40
CA ALA A 112 4.90 -5.97 -1.45
C ALA A 112 5.54 -5.90 -0.06
N GLN A 113 6.81 -5.56 0.00
CA GLN A 113 7.58 -5.37 1.23
C GLN A 113 8.18 -3.96 1.29
N PRO A 114 8.38 -3.39 2.48
CA PRO A 114 9.00 -2.09 2.63
C PRO A 114 10.41 -2.06 2.04
N ILE A 115 10.72 -0.98 1.33
CA ILE A 115 12.08 -0.68 0.92
C ILE A 115 12.90 -0.37 2.17
N ARG A 116 14.06 -1.00 2.31
CA ARG A 116 15.00 -0.74 3.38
C ARG A 116 16.25 -0.08 2.80
N VAL A 117 16.63 1.06 3.38
CA VAL A 117 17.91 1.72 3.10
C VAL A 117 18.85 1.51 4.29
N PRO A 118 20.17 1.43 4.07
CA PRO A 118 21.12 1.39 5.15
C PRO A 118 21.02 2.67 6.00
N VAL A 119 20.84 2.50 7.30
CA VAL A 119 20.88 3.56 8.30
C VAL A 119 21.95 3.17 9.30
N ALA A 120 22.87 4.09 9.61
CA ALA A 120 23.93 3.85 10.59
C ALA A 120 23.40 4.01 12.03
N GLY A 121 24.25 3.75 13.02
CA GLY A 121 23.94 3.92 14.45
C GLY A 121 23.56 2.62 15.14
N ASN A 122 23.69 2.64 16.47
CA ASN A 122 23.46 1.45 17.32
C ASN A 122 22.00 1.12 17.55
N ALA A 123 21.07 2.01 17.15
CA ALA A 123 19.62 1.82 17.18
C ALA A 123 18.98 1.75 15.78
N ALA A 124 19.76 1.58 14.70
CA ALA A 124 19.25 1.48 13.34
C ALA A 124 18.18 0.35 13.18
N GLY A 125 18.30 -0.73 13.94
CA GLY A 125 17.32 -1.82 13.98
C GLY A 125 15.96 -1.44 14.58
N GLN A 126 15.83 -0.27 15.20
CA GLN A 126 14.58 0.26 15.75
C GLN A 126 13.80 1.12 14.74
N VAL A 127 14.34 1.34 13.53
CA VAL A 127 13.58 1.96 12.45
C VAL A 127 12.50 0.99 11.99
N GLN A 128 11.24 1.38 12.18
CA GLN A 128 10.07 0.55 11.86
C GLN A 128 9.51 0.91 10.48
N SER A 129 8.83 -0.04 9.86
CA SER A 129 8.01 0.18 8.66
C SER A 129 6.66 -0.46 8.91
N ILE A 130 5.59 0.16 8.44
CA ILE A 130 4.23 -0.38 8.60
C ILE A 130 3.71 -0.83 7.24
N ASN A 131 3.58 -2.13 7.06
CA ASN A 131 3.04 -2.77 5.86
C ASN A 131 1.97 -3.83 6.18
N THR A 132 1.97 -4.34 7.39
CA THR A 132 1.02 -5.33 7.91
C THR A 132 0.36 -4.82 9.19
N LEU A 133 -0.71 -5.51 9.62
CA LEU A 133 -1.36 -5.22 10.91
C LEU A 133 -0.41 -5.50 12.09
N ASP A 134 0.47 -6.50 11.96
CA ASP A 134 1.44 -6.82 13.00
C ASP A 134 2.55 -5.76 13.10
N ASP A 135 2.99 -5.21 11.96
CA ASP A 135 3.88 -4.04 11.97
C ASP A 135 3.20 -2.86 12.67
N PHE A 136 1.93 -2.61 12.35
CA PHE A 136 1.15 -1.55 12.97
C PHE A 136 0.99 -1.79 14.48
N ARG A 137 0.70 -3.04 14.90
CA ARG A 137 0.60 -3.40 16.33
C ARG A 137 1.91 -3.13 17.07
N SER A 138 3.04 -3.47 16.48
CA SER A 138 4.36 -3.21 17.03
C SER A 138 4.63 -1.71 17.17
N PHE A 139 4.31 -0.94 16.13
CA PHE A 139 4.48 0.52 16.14
C PHE A 139 3.54 1.22 17.14
N TYR A 140 2.27 0.80 17.18
CA TYR A 140 1.28 1.28 18.12
C TYR A 140 1.72 1.06 19.58
N SER A 141 2.24 -0.14 19.87
CA SER A 141 2.74 -0.48 21.21
C SER A 141 3.98 0.33 21.58
N ALA A 142 4.86 0.66 20.63
CA ALA A 142 6.04 1.49 20.87
C ALA A 142 5.70 2.95 21.24
N LEU A 143 4.56 3.45 20.76
CA LEU A 143 4.08 4.80 21.13
C LEU A 143 3.36 4.82 22.49
N GLY A 144 3.08 3.66 23.07
CA GLY A 144 2.34 3.51 24.31
C GLY A 144 0.83 3.36 24.09
N PRO A 145 0.12 2.76 25.05
CA PRO A 145 -1.31 2.54 24.93
C PRO A 145 -2.06 3.88 24.89
N HIS A 146 -2.97 3.99 23.93
CA HIS A 146 -4.05 4.96 23.99
C HIS A 146 -5.16 4.31 24.82
N GLU A 147 -5.34 4.71 26.08
CA GLU A 147 -6.44 4.19 26.88
C GLU A 147 -7.78 4.60 26.25
N ASP A 148 -8.68 3.62 26.09
CA ASP A 148 -10.03 3.86 25.62
C ASP A 148 -10.74 4.84 26.57
N GLY A 149 -11.04 6.05 26.10
CA GLY A 149 -11.73 7.07 26.87
C GLY A 149 -10.82 8.11 27.55
N ALA A 150 -9.49 8.03 27.41
CA ALA A 150 -8.60 9.09 27.90
C ALA A 150 -8.89 10.41 27.17
N ASP A 151 -9.02 11.48 27.92
CA ASP A 151 -9.11 12.84 27.37
C ASP A 151 -7.81 13.15 26.63
N SER A 152 -7.89 13.92 25.53
CA SER A 152 -6.72 14.27 24.71
C SER A 152 -5.60 14.98 25.49
N SER A 153 -5.87 15.46 26.69
CA SER A 153 -4.91 16.05 27.63
C SER A 153 -4.03 15.02 28.36
N GLU A 154 -4.38 13.72 28.33
CA GLU A 154 -3.65 12.64 29.04
C GLU A 154 -2.80 11.77 28.10
N ILE A 155 -2.84 12.03 26.77
CA ILE A 155 -1.99 11.30 25.81
C ILE A 155 -0.53 11.74 26.04
N ASP A 156 0.33 10.78 26.37
CA ASP A 156 1.78 11.00 26.42
C ASP A 156 2.30 11.25 24.99
N SER A 157 2.38 12.54 24.62
CA SER A 157 2.73 12.99 23.29
C SER A 157 4.14 12.57 22.91
N LYS A 158 4.26 11.63 21.99
CA LYS A 158 5.53 11.13 21.45
C LYS A 158 5.98 11.92 20.22
N THR A 159 7.30 12.02 20.03
CA THR A 159 7.89 12.57 18.80
C THR A 159 8.20 11.45 17.84
N VAL A 160 7.58 11.49 16.66
CA VAL A 160 7.78 10.50 15.58
C VAL A 160 8.50 11.17 14.42
N ILE A 161 9.63 10.59 14.01
CA ILE A 161 10.30 10.97 12.76
C ILE A 161 9.84 10.01 11.67
N ILE A 162 9.32 10.58 10.56
CA ILE A 162 8.90 9.84 9.38
C ILE A 162 9.94 10.03 8.27
N MET A 163 10.51 8.96 7.80
CA MET A 163 11.37 8.93 6.61
C MET A 163 10.50 8.77 5.37
N GLY A 164 10.44 9.80 4.52
CA GLY A 164 9.67 9.84 3.28
C GLY A 164 8.40 10.70 3.37
N ALA A 165 8.30 11.67 2.46
CA ALA A 165 7.14 12.55 2.26
C ALA A 165 6.27 12.08 1.08
N GLY A 166 6.28 10.78 0.78
CA GLY A 166 5.38 10.13 -0.17
C GLY A 166 3.95 9.99 0.37
N LEU A 167 3.10 9.28 -0.38
CA LEU A 167 1.69 9.08 -0.05
C LEU A 167 1.50 8.55 1.39
N ILE A 168 2.15 7.43 1.71
CA ILE A 168 2.03 6.79 3.02
C ILE A 168 2.60 7.67 4.13
N GLY A 169 3.76 8.31 3.89
CA GLY A 169 4.38 9.21 4.88
C GLY A 169 3.50 10.41 5.23
N CYS A 170 2.90 11.05 4.23
CA CYS A 170 1.97 12.17 4.45
C CYS A 170 0.68 11.74 5.16
N GLU A 171 0.15 10.55 4.83
CA GLU A 171 -1.03 10.01 5.50
C GLU A 171 -0.74 9.71 6.98
N PHE A 172 0.37 9.02 7.29
CA PHE A 172 0.78 8.79 8.68
C PHE A 172 1.10 10.08 9.42
N ALA A 173 1.73 11.06 8.76
CA ALA A 173 2.00 12.35 9.38
C ALA A 173 0.70 13.04 9.82
N ASN A 174 -0.30 13.08 8.93
CA ASN A 174 -1.62 13.64 9.24
C ASN A 174 -2.33 12.83 10.34
N ASP A 175 -2.26 11.51 10.31
CA ASP A 175 -2.91 10.61 11.27
C ASP A 175 -2.32 10.74 12.67
N LEU A 176 -1.00 10.70 12.79
CA LEU A 176 -0.27 10.78 14.06
C LEU A 176 -0.47 12.12 14.78
N VAL A 177 -0.47 13.24 14.03
CA VAL A 177 -0.73 14.55 14.63
C VAL A 177 -2.15 14.62 15.19
N HIS A 178 -3.14 14.10 14.48
CA HIS A 178 -4.52 14.01 14.98
C HIS A 178 -4.63 13.02 16.16
N GLY A 179 -3.73 12.05 16.25
CA GLY A 179 -3.57 11.16 17.40
C GLY A 179 -2.84 11.80 18.60
N GLY A 180 -2.45 13.09 18.52
CA GLY A 180 -1.80 13.82 19.61
C GLY A 180 -0.27 13.74 19.64
N HIS A 181 0.37 13.17 18.64
CA HIS A 181 1.82 13.05 18.55
C HIS A 181 2.46 14.23 17.81
N ARG A 182 3.75 14.51 18.10
CA ARG A 182 4.58 15.45 17.35
C ARG A 182 5.23 14.71 16.18
N VAL A 183 5.19 15.30 14.99
CA VAL A 183 5.67 14.67 13.77
C VAL A 183 6.71 15.52 13.06
N VAL A 184 7.80 14.88 12.66
CA VAL A 184 8.85 15.44 11.82
C VAL A 184 9.00 14.55 10.60
N VAL A 185 8.91 15.11 9.40
CA VAL A 185 9.06 14.37 8.13
C VAL A 185 10.38 14.74 7.48
N VAL A 186 11.14 13.72 7.09
CA VAL A 186 12.45 13.87 6.42
C VAL A 186 12.36 13.26 5.03
N ASP A 187 12.70 14.03 3.98
CA ASP A 187 12.63 13.56 2.59
C ASP A 187 13.72 14.23 1.72
N PRO A 188 14.35 13.49 0.79
CA PRO A 188 15.31 14.07 -0.13
C PRO A 188 14.71 15.04 -1.16
N SER A 189 13.40 15.00 -1.40
CA SER A 189 12.70 15.95 -2.29
C SER A 189 12.62 17.34 -1.65
N ASP A 190 12.07 18.29 -2.40
CA ASP A 190 11.86 19.68 -1.97
C ASP A 190 10.45 19.95 -1.38
N ARG A 191 9.54 18.96 -1.46
CA ARG A 191 8.15 19.09 -1.04
C ARG A 191 7.47 17.72 -0.87
N PRO A 192 6.31 17.65 -0.17
CA PRO A 192 5.54 16.41 -0.08
C PRO A 192 4.95 16.03 -1.45
N LEU A 193 4.85 14.72 -1.69
CA LEU A 193 4.25 14.12 -2.89
C LEU A 193 4.83 14.65 -4.21
N SER A 194 6.11 15.00 -4.23
CA SER A 194 6.79 15.63 -5.39
C SER A 194 6.65 14.83 -6.68
N ALA A 195 6.56 13.50 -6.60
CA ALA A 195 6.39 12.60 -7.75
C ALA A 195 4.94 12.51 -8.28
N LEU A 196 3.95 13.00 -7.52
CA LEU A 196 2.52 12.84 -7.85
C LEU A 196 1.82 14.16 -8.12
N LEU A 197 2.27 15.24 -7.48
CA LEU A 197 1.58 16.52 -7.47
C LEU A 197 2.37 17.60 -8.20
N PRO A 198 1.70 18.55 -8.90
CA PRO A 198 2.34 19.76 -9.36
C PRO A 198 2.89 20.58 -8.18
N LEU A 199 3.89 21.41 -8.45
CA LEU A 199 4.61 22.19 -7.43
C LEU A 199 3.67 22.92 -6.48
N ALA A 200 2.74 23.70 -7.02
CA ALA A 200 1.82 24.51 -6.22
C ALA A 200 0.93 23.67 -5.29
N THR A 201 0.46 22.50 -5.76
CA THR A 201 -0.36 21.60 -4.91
C THR A 201 0.47 20.94 -3.81
N GLY A 202 1.72 20.55 -4.12
CA GLY A 202 2.64 20.03 -3.08
C GLY A 202 2.91 21.07 -2.00
N GLN A 203 3.14 22.32 -2.38
CA GLN A 203 3.32 23.46 -1.45
C GLN A 203 2.04 23.73 -0.63
N GLN A 204 0.87 23.66 -1.25
CA GLN A 204 -0.42 23.79 -0.56
C GLN A 204 -0.61 22.70 0.48
N LEU A 205 -0.26 21.44 0.17
CA LEU A 205 -0.30 20.33 1.11
C LEU A 205 0.70 20.56 2.26
N GLN A 206 1.92 20.99 1.95
CA GLN A 206 2.93 21.31 2.96
C GLN A 206 2.40 22.37 3.93
N THR A 207 1.80 23.45 3.43
CA THR A 207 1.22 24.51 4.25
C THR A 207 0.12 23.98 5.15
N ALA A 208 -0.81 23.18 4.61
CA ALA A 208 -1.92 22.61 5.37
C ALA A 208 -1.44 21.67 6.49
N LEU A 209 -0.47 20.81 6.20
CA LEU A 209 0.10 19.90 7.18
C LEU A 209 0.99 20.62 8.21
N SER A 210 1.73 21.67 7.81
CA SER A 210 2.49 22.51 8.73
C SER A 210 1.60 23.25 9.72
N ALA A 211 0.40 23.67 9.29
CA ALA A 211 -0.58 24.30 10.18
C ALA A 211 -1.07 23.34 11.31
N LEU A 212 -0.92 22.02 11.13
CA LEU A 212 -1.16 21.02 12.18
C LEU A 212 0.05 20.83 13.10
N GLY A 213 1.18 21.48 12.84
CA GLY A 213 2.41 21.38 13.64
C GLY A 213 3.43 20.37 13.07
N ILE A 214 3.20 19.80 11.88
CA ILE A 214 4.19 18.93 11.23
C ILE A 214 5.40 19.74 10.81
N GLN A 215 6.59 19.25 11.18
CA GLN A 215 7.87 19.83 10.80
C GLN A 215 8.47 19.07 9.62
N TRP A 216 9.24 19.76 8.78
CA TRP A 216 9.80 19.20 7.55
C TRP A 216 11.31 19.43 7.47
N HIS A 217 12.02 18.39 7.08
CA HIS A 217 13.42 18.45 6.65
C HIS A 217 13.50 17.92 5.22
N PHE A 218 13.39 18.80 4.25
CA PHE A 218 13.54 18.50 2.83
C PHE A 218 14.99 18.62 2.37
N GLY A 219 15.33 18.00 1.22
CA GLY A 219 16.67 17.99 0.65
C GLY A 219 17.68 17.19 1.47
N THR A 220 17.23 16.31 2.37
CA THR A 220 18.10 15.50 3.24
C THR A 220 17.48 14.13 3.52
N THR A 221 18.26 13.25 4.15
CA THR A 221 17.83 11.89 4.54
C THR A 221 18.27 11.61 5.97
N VAL A 222 17.65 10.60 6.58
CA VAL A 222 18.15 10.05 7.86
C VAL A 222 19.42 9.26 7.58
N GLN A 223 20.52 9.62 8.24
CA GLN A 223 21.83 9.00 8.11
C GLN A 223 22.10 7.99 9.22
N ALA A 224 21.77 8.34 10.45
CA ALA A 224 22.00 7.47 11.61
C ALA A 224 20.89 7.57 12.64
N VAL A 225 20.68 6.46 13.36
CA VAL A 225 19.77 6.38 14.52
C VAL A 225 20.53 5.72 15.66
N ASP A 226 20.72 6.45 16.75
CA ASP A 226 21.42 6.00 17.96
C ASP A 226 20.50 6.00 19.18
N ALA A 227 20.72 5.10 20.10
CA ALA A 227 20.06 5.11 21.39
C ALA A 227 20.55 6.32 22.23
N ALA A 228 19.62 7.05 22.83
CA ALA A 228 19.90 8.22 23.68
C ALA A 228 19.00 8.20 24.94
N GLY A 229 19.34 7.35 25.88
CA GLY A 229 18.51 7.09 27.07
C GLY A 229 17.22 6.38 26.70
N ALA A 230 16.07 6.98 27.05
CA ALA A 230 14.74 6.44 26.70
C ALA A 230 14.29 6.81 25.28
N GLN A 231 15.01 7.68 24.58
CA GLN A 231 14.71 8.15 23.25
C GLN A 231 15.77 7.70 22.23
N LEU A 232 15.51 8.02 20.98
CA LEU A 232 16.43 7.88 19.86
C LEU A 232 17.00 9.25 19.50
N ARG A 233 18.28 9.29 19.14
CA ARG A 233 18.90 10.44 18.48
C ARG A 233 19.01 10.13 17.00
N VAL A 234 18.31 10.92 16.20
CA VAL A 234 18.31 10.79 14.74
C VAL A 234 19.20 11.85 14.15
N THR A 235 20.20 11.43 13.36
CA THR A 235 21.13 12.31 12.64
C THR A 235 20.78 12.32 11.16
N LEU A 236 20.59 13.52 10.60
CA LEU A 236 20.32 13.72 9.17
C LEU A 236 21.62 13.90 8.39
N ALA A 237 21.57 13.65 7.09
CA ALA A 237 22.74 13.78 6.22
C ALA A 237 23.30 15.20 6.13
N ASN A 238 22.51 16.23 6.44
CA ASN A 238 22.94 17.62 6.52
C ASN A 238 23.55 18.00 7.89
N GLY A 239 23.74 17.04 8.77
CA GLY A 239 24.33 17.22 10.11
C GLY A 239 23.34 17.62 11.21
N HIS A 240 22.08 17.91 10.89
CA HIS A 240 21.05 18.18 11.89
C HIS A 240 20.78 16.92 12.74
N THR A 241 20.57 17.12 14.04
CA THR A 241 20.21 16.02 14.96
C THR A 241 18.93 16.33 15.72
N GLN A 242 18.10 15.32 15.93
CA GLN A 242 16.83 15.45 16.64
C GLN A 242 16.54 14.24 17.51
N ALA A 243 15.96 14.48 18.68
CA ALA A 243 15.43 13.41 19.54
C ALA A 243 14.06 12.93 19.00
N ALA A 244 13.83 11.63 19.08
CA ALA A 244 12.56 11.00 18.71
C ALA A 244 12.25 9.82 19.64
N ASP A 245 10.97 9.53 19.81
CA ASP A 245 10.50 8.35 20.53
C ASP A 245 10.37 7.16 19.57
N ALA A 246 10.09 7.42 18.28
CA ALA A 246 10.02 6.41 17.23
C ALA A 246 10.47 6.95 15.88
N VAL A 247 10.95 6.05 15.01
CA VAL A 247 11.30 6.35 13.61
C VAL A 247 10.51 5.42 12.71
N LEU A 248 9.68 6.00 11.82
CA LEU A 248 8.87 5.29 10.85
C LEU A 248 9.44 5.48 9.43
N SER A 249 9.80 4.39 8.77
CA SER A 249 10.23 4.41 7.37
C SER A 249 9.02 4.21 6.45
N ALA A 250 8.73 5.22 5.63
CA ALA A 250 7.66 5.26 4.63
C ALA A 250 8.21 5.61 3.23
N ILE A 251 9.41 5.10 2.89
CA ILE A 251 10.15 5.41 1.65
C ILE A 251 9.71 4.60 0.44
N GLY A 252 8.63 3.86 0.55
CA GLY A 252 8.03 3.08 -0.52
C GLY A 252 8.08 1.58 -0.30
N LEU A 253 7.48 0.88 -1.27
CA LEU A 253 7.33 -0.56 -1.27
C LEU A 253 7.98 -1.15 -2.54
N ARG A 254 8.45 -2.39 -2.43
CA ARG A 254 8.90 -3.21 -3.55
C ARG A 254 8.04 -4.46 -3.63
N ALA A 255 7.58 -4.81 -4.83
CA ALA A 255 6.85 -6.04 -5.09
C ALA A 255 7.61 -7.26 -4.54
N ASN A 256 6.88 -8.18 -3.89
CA ASN A 256 7.46 -9.40 -3.35
C ASN A 256 7.49 -10.48 -4.44
N THR A 257 8.63 -10.57 -5.13
CA THR A 257 8.82 -11.43 -6.31
C THR A 257 9.71 -12.65 -6.05
N ALA A 258 10.35 -12.75 -4.87
CA ALA A 258 11.38 -13.74 -4.62
C ALA A 258 10.93 -15.18 -4.93
N LEU A 259 9.80 -15.62 -4.38
CA LEU A 259 9.25 -16.95 -4.63
C LEU A 259 9.02 -17.25 -6.12
N ALA A 260 8.53 -16.28 -6.87
CA ALA A 260 8.30 -16.40 -8.31
C ALA A 260 9.61 -16.45 -9.09
N ALA A 261 10.57 -15.58 -8.77
CA ALA A 261 11.88 -15.53 -9.42
C ALA A 261 12.68 -16.81 -9.18
N ASP A 262 12.69 -17.33 -7.95
CA ASP A 262 13.36 -18.58 -7.59
C ASP A 262 12.77 -19.81 -8.34
N ALA A 263 11.49 -19.74 -8.71
CA ALA A 263 10.80 -20.73 -9.53
C ALA A 263 10.95 -20.50 -11.06
N GLY A 264 11.77 -19.54 -11.50
CA GLY A 264 12.01 -19.22 -12.90
C GLY A 264 10.87 -18.46 -13.58
N ILE A 265 9.92 -17.91 -12.83
CA ILE A 265 8.85 -17.06 -13.37
C ILE A 265 9.42 -15.66 -13.69
N THR A 266 9.04 -15.13 -14.84
CA THR A 266 9.52 -13.80 -15.30
C THR A 266 9.11 -12.71 -14.31
N CYS A 267 10.11 -12.02 -13.77
CA CYS A 267 9.96 -10.90 -12.85
C CYS A 267 10.83 -9.72 -13.29
N GLU A 268 10.29 -8.51 -13.17
CA GLU A 268 11.01 -7.25 -13.39
C GLU A 268 10.80 -6.34 -12.17
N ARG A 269 9.94 -5.32 -12.29
CA ARG A 269 9.48 -4.50 -11.14
C ARG A 269 8.46 -5.22 -10.27
N GLY A 270 7.81 -6.25 -10.82
CA GLY A 270 6.86 -7.15 -10.22
C GLY A 270 6.86 -8.47 -10.98
N ILE A 271 6.00 -9.40 -10.59
CA ILE A 271 5.75 -10.64 -11.33
C ILE A 271 5.01 -10.26 -12.60
N VAL A 272 5.63 -10.50 -13.77
CA VAL A 272 5.06 -10.12 -15.08
C VAL A 272 3.85 -11.00 -15.36
N VAL A 273 2.71 -10.38 -15.66
CA VAL A 273 1.48 -11.08 -16.04
C VAL A 273 0.92 -10.53 -17.35
N ASP A 274 0.28 -11.41 -18.12
CA ASP A 274 -0.47 -11.05 -19.31
C ASP A 274 -1.84 -10.41 -18.98
N THR A 275 -2.67 -10.20 -19.98
CA THR A 275 -4.01 -9.63 -19.79
C THR A 275 -4.98 -10.55 -19.06
N LEU A 276 -4.71 -11.86 -18.99
CA LEU A 276 -5.48 -12.84 -18.23
C LEU A 276 -4.91 -13.04 -16.81
N LEU A 277 -3.91 -12.23 -16.41
CA LEU A 277 -3.18 -12.33 -15.15
C LEU A 277 -2.35 -13.59 -15.01
N GLN A 278 -2.09 -14.31 -16.11
CA GLN A 278 -1.22 -15.47 -16.13
C GLN A 278 0.25 -15.03 -16.20
N THR A 279 1.09 -15.71 -15.44
CA THR A 279 2.54 -15.52 -15.44
C THR A 279 3.19 -16.27 -16.63
N SER A 280 4.52 -16.24 -16.73
CA SER A 280 5.25 -17.06 -17.69
C SER A 280 5.16 -18.57 -17.44
N ALA A 281 4.61 -18.99 -16.30
CA ALA A 281 4.39 -20.40 -15.96
C ALA A 281 2.91 -20.80 -16.16
N GLU A 282 2.69 -21.96 -16.76
CA GLU A 282 1.34 -22.50 -17.00
C GLU A 282 0.56 -22.71 -15.70
N ALA A 283 -0.69 -22.26 -15.66
CA ALA A 283 -1.61 -22.35 -14.54
C ALA A 283 -1.13 -21.62 -13.26
N VAL A 284 -0.19 -20.68 -13.40
CA VAL A 284 0.27 -19.79 -12.33
C VAL A 284 -0.10 -18.36 -12.68
N TYR A 285 -0.81 -17.70 -11.78
CA TYR A 285 -1.34 -16.35 -11.92
C TYR A 285 -0.78 -15.45 -10.82
N ALA A 286 -0.77 -14.13 -11.05
CA ALA A 286 -0.42 -13.17 -10.00
C ALA A 286 -1.31 -11.92 -10.06
N LEU A 287 -1.59 -11.34 -8.87
CA LEU A 287 -2.30 -10.08 -8.77
C LEU A 287 -1.95 -9.32 -7.47
N GLY A 288 -2.36 -8.07 -7.41
CA GLY A 288 -2.09 -7.18 -6.28
C GLY A 288 -0.73 -6.50 -6.42
N ASP A 289 -0.16 -6.09 -5.27
CA ASP A 289 1.06 -5.29 -5.23
C ASP A 289 2.30 -6.04 -5.75
N CYS A 290 2.26 -7.38 -5.84
CA CYS A 290 3.35 -8.17 -6.40
C CYS A 290 3.33 -8.25 -7.94
N ALA A 291 2.22 -7.94 -8.60
CA ALA A 291 2.06 -8.13 -10.03
C ALA A 291 2.44 -6.89 -10.85
N GLN A 292 3.02 -7.14 -12.03
CA GLN A 292 3.32 -6.15 -13.06
C GLN A 292 2.43 -6.41 -14.27
N TYR A 293 1.50 -5.50 -14.54
CA TYR A 293 0.38 -5.71 -15.43
C TYR A 293 0.66 -5.27 -16.87
N ALA A 294 0.51 -6.18 -17.83
CA ALA A 294 0.54 -5.85 -19.26
C ALA A 294 -0.57 -4.84 -19.62
N SER A 295 -1.77 -5.02 -19.06
CA SER A 295 -2.91 -4.12 -19.24
C SER A 295 -2.73 -2.70 -18.67
N ALA A 296 -1.64 -2.46 -17.92
CA ALA A 296 -1.28 -1.14 -17.38
C ALA A 296 0.05 -0.63 -17.93
N GLY A 297 0.49 -1.10 -19.11
CA GLY A 297 1.77 -0.70 -19.69
C GLY A 297 2.96 -1.16 -18.85
N GLN A 298 2.94 -2.41 -18.42
CA GLN A 298 4.01 -3.05 -17.62
C GLN A 298 4.30 -2.32 -16.29
N ARG A 299 3.24 -1.92 -15.59
CA ARG A 299 3.37 -1.23 -14.29
C ARG A 299 2.82 -2.08 -13.14
N THR A 300 3.39 -1.88 -11.96
CA THR A 300 2.77 -2.28 -10.69
C THR A 300 1.76 -1.21 -10.27
N LEU A 301 0.63 -1.61 -9.73
CA LEU A 301 -0.43 -0.71 -9.29
C LEU A 301 -0.82 -1.01 -7.83
N PRO A 302 -0.04 -0.55 -6.84
CA PRO A 302 -0.26 -0.87 -5.42
C PRO A 302 -1.41 -0.06 -4.81
N TYR A 303 -2.60 -0.20 -5.37
CA TYR A 303 -3.81 0.49 -4.93
C TYR A 303 -5.00 -0.47 -4.83
N VAL A 304 -6.01 -0.09 -4.05
CA VAL A 304 -7.19 -0.93 -3.80
C VAL A 304 -7.99 -1.21 -5.08
N MET A 305 -8.27 -0.19 -5.88
CA MET A 305 -9.13 -0.34 -7.08
C MET A 305 -8.55 -1.28 -8.13
N PRO A 306 -7.25 -1.22 -8.49
CA PRO A 306 -6.62 -2.21 -9.35
C PRO A 306 -6.78 -3.63 -8.84
N ILE A 307 -6.58 -3.87 -7.53
CA ILE A 307 -6.74 -5.19 -6.93
C ILE A 307 -8.17 -5.71 -7.10
N MET A 308 -9.17 -4.86 -6.86
CA MET A 308 -10.59 -5.25 -7.00
C MET A 308 -10.95 -5.62 -8.44
N ASN A 309 -10.44 -4.87 -9.42
CA ASN A 309 -10.66 -5.17 -10.84
C ASN A 309 -9.94 -6.46 -11.26
N ALA A 310 -8.67 -6.60 -10.87
CA ALA A 310 -7.85 -7.78 -11.16
C ALA A 310 -8.46 -9.06 -10.54
N ALA A 311 -8.94 -9.00 -9.31
CA ALA A 311 -9.55 -10.13 -8.63
C ALA A 311 -10.82 -10.63 -9.33
N ARG A 312 -11.67 -9.72 -9.85
CA ARG A 312 -12.87 -10.10 -10.61
C ARG A 312 -12.50 -10.77 -11.94
N ALA A 313 -11.59 -10.18 -12.70
CA ALA A 313 -11.15 -10.75 -13.99
C ALA A 313 -10.48 -12.13 -13.78
N LEU A 314 -9.60 -12.22 -12.76
CA LEU A 314 -8.92 -13.47 -12.43
C LEU A 314 -9.90 -14.55 -11.99
N ALA A 315 -10.87 -14.23 -11.15
CA ALA A 315 -11.88 -15.17 -10.69
C ALA A 315 -12.65 -15.81 -11.84
N ALA A 316 -13.05 -15.01 -12.85
CA ALA A 316 -13.71 -15.53 -14.06
C ALA A 316 -12.78 -16.42 -14.88
N THR A 317 -11.52 -16.02 -15.06
CA THR A 317 -10.49 -16.82 -15.75
C THR A 317 -10.27 -18.15 -15.05
N LEU A 318 -10.11 -18.16 -13.72
CA LEU A 318 -9.93 -19.37 -12.90
C LEU A 318 -11.15 -20.30 -12.97
N ALA A 319 -12.36 -19.75 -13.09
CA ALA A 319 -13.60 -20.51 -13.25
C ALA A 319 -13.85 -21.00 -14.69
N GLY A 320 -12.87 -20.84 -15.59
CA GLY A 320 -12.95 -21.36 -16.97
C GLY A 320 -13.49 -20.37 -18.00
N THR A 321 -13.71 -19.10 -17.65
CA THR A 321 -14.11 -18.04 -18.57
C THR A 321 -12.97 -17.02 -18.71
N PRO A 322 -12.06 -17.18 -19.68
CA PRO A 322 -10.95 -16.26 -19.89
C PRO A 322 -11.43 -14.81 -20.01
N THR A 323 -11.07 -13.98 -19.05
CA THR A 323 -11.54 -12.59 -18.96
C THR A 323 -10.37 -11.63 -18.93
N PRO A 324 -10.05 -10.98 -20.06
CA PRO A 324 -8.97 -10.01 -20.13
C PRO A 324 -9.19 -8.85 -19.15
N LEU A 325 -8.17 -8.55 -18.37
CA LEU A 325 -8.17 -7.41 -17.46
C LEU A 325 -8.00 -6.11 -18.24
N THR A 326 -8.89 -5.19 -18.03
CA THR A 326 -8.76 -3.79 -18.44
C THR A 326 -8.92 -2.89 -17.25
N PHE A 327 -8.10 -1.85 -17.15
CA PHE A 327 -8.20 -0.88 -16.07
C PHE A 327 -8.91 0.38 -16.55
N PRO A 328 -10.03 0.77 -15.92
CA PRO A 328 -10.55 2.11 -16.11
C PRO A 328 -9.60 3.13 -15.48
N LEU A 329 -9.77 4.40 -15.79
CA LEU A 329 -9.07 5.45 -15.05
C LEU A 329 -9.44 5.37 -13.56
N MET A 330 -8.43 5.26 -12.69
CA MET A 330 -8.61 5.03 -11.26
C MET A 330 -7.86 6.11 -10.45
N PRO A 331 -8.48 7.28 -10.27
CA PRO A 331 -7.87 8.35 -9.49
C PRO A 331 -7.64 7.92 -8.03
N VAL A 332 -6.49 8.27 -7.49
CA VAL A 332 -6.09 7.96 -6.12
C VAL A 332 -6.56 9.08 -5.20
N ALA A 333 -7.30 8.72 -4.16
CA ALA A 333 -7.64 9.62 -3.07
C ALA A 333 -6.55 9.52 -1.98
N ILE A 334 -5.95 10.67 -1.64
CA ILE A 334 -4.93 10.77 -0.60
C ILE A 334 -5.62 11.14 0.71
N LYS A 335 -5.37 10.34 1.74
CA LYS A 335 -6.02 10.49 3.05
C LYS A 335 -5.29 11.52 3.93
N THR A 336 -5.35 12.78 3.51
CA THR A 336 -4.86 13.93 4.28
C THR A 336 -6.04 14.88 4.54
N PRO A 337 -6.85 14.66 5.60
CA PRO A 337 -8.01 15.49 5.93
C PRO A 337 -7.71 16.99 6.01
N ALA A 338 -6.48 17.38 6.36
CA ALA A 338 -6.05 18.78 6.35
C ALA A 338 -6.16 19.43 4.96
N LEU A 339 -5.92 18.65 3.91
CA LEU A 339 -6.14 19.00 2.52
C LEU A 339 -6.52 17.74 1.75
N PRO A 340 -7.80 17.44 1.57
CA PRO A 340 -8.25 16.33 0.73
C PRO A 340 -7.74 16.48 -0.70
N ILE A 341 -7.15 15.41 -1.24
CA ILE A 341 -6.59 15.41 -2.60
C ILE A 341 -7.08 14.17 -3.34
N VAL A 342 -7.45 14.36 -4.61
CA VAL A 342 -7.64 13.27 -5.58
C VAL A 342 -6.72 13.51 -6.75
N VAL A 343 -5.93 12.52 -7.11
CA VAL A 343 -4.97 12.60 -8.21
C VAL A 343 -5.11 11.46 -9.19
N SER A 344 -5.11 11.78 -10.46
CA SER A 344 -4.86 10.86 -11.57
C SER A 344 -3.60 11.37 -12.28
N PRO A 345 -2.42 10.83 -11.98
CA PRO A 345 -1.20 11.29 -12.60
C PRO A 345 -1.19 10.91 -14.10
N PRO A 346 -0.50 11.68 -14.97
CA PRO A 346 -0.25 11.27 -16.34
C PRO A 346 0.57 9.98 -16.37
N ASN A 347 0.56 9.28 -17.50
CA ASN A 347 1.41 8.12 -17.69
C ASN A 347 2.90 8.51 -17.57
N PRO A 348 3.77 7.66 -17.04
CA PRO A 348 5.19 7.92 -16.98
C PRO A 348 5.76 8.23 -18.38
N GLY A 349 6.50 9.32 -18.50
CA GLY A 349 7.07 9.78 -19.76
C GLY A 349 6.09 10.54 -20.67
N GLN A 350 4.85 10.75 -20.27
CA GLN A 350 3.90 11.59 -21.00
C GLN A 350 4.41 13.04 -21.02
N LEU A 351 4.57 13.61 -22.19
CA LEU A 351 4.92 15.02 -22.37
C LEU A 351 3.68 15.89 -22.20
N GLY A 352 3.85 17.03 -21.54
CA GLY A 352 2.80 17.98 -21.28
C GLY A 352 3.09 18.84 -20.05
N ASP A 353 2.15 19.71 -19.71
CA ASP A 353 2.27 20.65 -18.61
C ASP A 353 1.05 20.64 -17.69
N TRP A 354 1.27 20.96 -16.43
CA TRP A 354 0.20 21.17 -15.46
C TRP A 354 -0.37 22.59 -15.61
N ALA A 355 -1.65 22.69 -15.90
CA ALA A 355 -2.41 23.95 -15.96
C ALA A 355 -3.47 23.97 -14.85
N ALA A 356 -3.58 25.08 -14.14
CA ALA A 356 -4.66 25.31 -13.19
C ALA A 356 -5.93 25.76 -13.93
N ASP A 357 -7.08 25.23 -13.57
CA ASP A 357 -8.36 25.81 -13.97
C ASP A 357 -8.53 27.19 -13.30
N ALA A 358 -9.35 28.04 -13.88
CA ALA A 358 -9.75 29.29 -13.22
C ALA A 358 -10.36 28.98 -11.83
N ALA A 359 -10.04 29.84 -10.87
CA ALA A 359 -10.55 29.68 -9.52
C ALA A 359 -12.10 29.69 -9.53
N ASP A 360 -12.69 28.69 -8.90
CA ASP A 360 -14.12 28.64 -8.65
C ASP A 360 -14.37 29.23 -7.25
N GLU A 361 -14.86 30.44 -7.20
CA GLU A 361 -15.13 31.15 -5.93
C GLU A 361 -16.18 30.45 -5.06
N THR A 362 -17.00 29.54 -5.65
CA THR A 362 -18.04 28.80 -4.94
C THR A 362 -17.53 27.54 -4.28
N LEU A 363 -16.40 26.98 -4.72
CA LEU A 363 -15.81 25.74 -4.23
C LEU A 363 -14.35 25.96 -3.78
N VAL A 364 -14.13 25.91 -2.47
CA VAL A 364 -12.77 25.97 -1.90
C VAL A 364 -11.94 24.80 -2.37
N GLY A 365 -10.81 25.07 -3.02
CA GLY A 365 -9.89 24.08 -3.57
C GLY A 365 -9.50 24.40 -5.01
N ASN A 366 -8.58 23.61 -5.55
CA ASN A 366 -8.03 23.81 -6.89
C ASN A 366 -8.27 22.60 -7.78
N VAL A 367 -8.35 22.86 -9.07
CA VAL A 367 -8.35 21.87 -10.16
C VAL A 367 -7.11 22.12 -11.00
N TRP A 368 -6.32 21.07 -11.19
CA TRP A 368 -5.17 21.05 -12.08
C TRP A 368 -5.39 19.97 -13.13
N ARG A 369 -5.07 20.29 -14.38
CA ARG A 369 -5.08 19.35 -15.50
C ARG A 369 -3.68 19.22 -16.07
N PHE A 370 -3.25 18.01 -16.32
CA PHE A 370 -2.06 17.77 -17.12
C PHE A 370 -2.49 17.68 -18.58
N VAL A 371 -1.99 18.59 -19.38
CA VAL A 371 -2.41 18.77 -20.78
C VAL A 371 -1.22 18.51 -21.68
N ASP A 372 -1.40 17.67 -22.69
CA ASP A 372 -0.38 17.37 -23.69
C ASP A 372 -0.34 18.43 -24.82
N SER A 373 0.55 18.24 -25.79
CA SER A 373 0.68 19.17 -26.94
C SER A 373 -0.54 19.22 -27.85
N GLU A 374 -1.43 18.22 -27.78
CA GLU A 374 -2.68 18.14 -28.54
C GLU A 374 -3.87 18.72 -27.75
N GLN A 375 -3.61 19.36 -26.63
CA GLN A 375 -4.61 19.89 -25.70
C GLN A 375 -5.50 18.81 -25.07
N ALA A 376 -5.07 17.54 -25.10
CA ALA A 376 -5.78 16.45 -24.43
C ALA A 376 -5.40 16.39 -22.96
N VAL A 377 -6.39 16.17 -22.09
CA VAL A 377 -6.18 15.99 -20.65
C VAL A 377 -5.69 14.57 -20.39
N ARG A 378 -4.46 14.43 -19.87
CA ARG A 378 -3.80 13.16 -19.55
C ARG A 378 -3.69 12.86 -18.06
N GLY A 379 -4.08 13.81 -17.23
CA GLY A 379 -4.08 13.66 -15.77
C GLY A 379 -4.77 14.83 -15.10
N PHE A 380 -5.09 14.69 -13.82
CA PHE A 380 -5.66 15.78 -13.03
C PHE A 380 -5.31 15.67 -11.56
N VAL A 381 -5.37 16.81 -10.87
CA VAL A 381 -5.33 16.90 -9.40
C VAL A 381 -6.48 17.79 -8.94
N LEU A 382 -7.20 17.30 -7.93
CA LEU A 382 -8.29 18.00 -7.27
C LEU A 382 -7.94 18.17 -5.79
N THR A 383 -8.13 19.38 -5.24
CA THR A 383 -7.92 19.63 -3.81
C THR A 383 -9.18 20.17 -3.15
N GLY A 384 -9.29 19.97 -1.82
CA GLY A 384 -10.41 20.50 -1.03
C GLY A 384 -11.77 20.00 -1.52
N LYS A 385 -12.76 20.89 -1.62
CA LYS A 385 -14.11 20.55 -2.08
C LYS A 385 -14.19 20.19 -3.57
N GLN A 386 -13.18 20.57 -4.37
CA GLN A 386 -13.10 20.17 -5.78
C GLN A 386 -12.95 18.65 -5.97
N THR A 387 -12.56 17.90 -4.94
CA THR A 387 -12.49 16.43 -4.98
C THR A 387 -13.81 15.78 -5.35
N ALA A 388 -14.94 16.43 -5.15
CA ALA A 388 -16.27 15.98 -5.58
C ALA A 388 -16.38 15.85 -7.12
N ARG A 389 -15.58 16.60 -7.89
CA ARG A 389 -15.57 16.58 -9.36
C ARG A 389 -14.79 15.38 -9.95
N ARG A 390 -14.33 14.45 -9.11
CA ARG A 390 -13.56 13.27 -9.55
C ARG A 390 -14.17 12.55 -10.73
N MET A 391 -15.48 12.28 -10.69
CA MET A 391 -16.17 11.54 -11.76
C MET A 391 -16.29 12.35 -13.05
N GLU A 392 -16.44 13.66 -12.95
CA GLU A 392 -16.44 14.58 -14.11
C GLU A 392 -15.08 14.54 -14.82
N LEU A 393 -13.99 14.77 -14.05
CA LEU A 393 -12.64 14.80 -14.62
C LEU A 393 -12.22 13.42 -15.17
N SER A 394 -12.66 12.34 -14.54
CA SER A 394 -12.37 10.98 -15.05
C SER A 394 -12.97 10.68 -16.41
N LYS A 395 -14.05 11.37 -16.81
CA LYS A 395 -14.69 11.16 -18.13
C LYS A 395 -13.95 11.86 -19.27
N VAL A 396 -13.24 12.95 -18.96
CA VAL A 396 -12.55 13.78 -19.96
C VAL A 396 -11.04 13.51 -20.00
N THR A 397 -10.53 12.72 -19.06
CA THR A 397 -9.10 12.38 -19.00
C THR A 397 -8.85 11.12 -19.81
N LEU A 398 -7.93 11.21 -20.77
CA LEU A 398 -7.49 10.08 -21.58
C LEU A 398 -6.37 9.33 -20.85
N ALA A 399 -6.53 8.01 -20.74
CA ALA A 399 -5.57 7.12 -20.08
C ALA A 399 -4.33 6.86 -20.94
#